data_9c5cf8e4c6635f5ff94ad886d54eab91
#
_entry.id   9c5cf8e4c6635f5ff94ad886d54eab91
#
_cell.length_a   1.000
_cell.length_b   1.000
_cell.length_c   1.000
_cell.angle_alpha   90.00
_cell.angle_beta   90.00
_cell.angle_gamma   90.00
#
_symmetry.space_group_name_H-M   'P 1'
#
loop_
_entity.id
_entity.type
_entity.pdbx_description
1 polymer ?
#
loop_
_entity_poly.entity_id
_entity_poly.type
_entity_poly.pdbx_seq_one_letter_code
_entity_poly.pdbx_strand_id
1 'polypeptide(L)'
;MLTFNIILLVALFFLFSMCGLMFNYSGNLFYFLIFFESCMLGLILNYVYISILLDDPRCIVYGLIMFAVAAVESAIGLSLVLLYQRSSGHIFYTYSLDG
;
A
#
# COMPACT_ATOMS: atom_id res chain seq x y z
N MET A 1 24.85 -8.43 -6.79
CA MET A 1 24.00 -8.80 -7.94
C MET A 1 22.58 -9.16 -7.48
N LEU A 2 22.47 -10.15 -6.65
CA LEU A 2 21.16 -10.54 -6.12
C LEU A 2 20.49 -9.39 -5.37
N THR A 3 21.27 -8.63 -4.64
CA THR A 3 20.80 -7.47 -3.90
C THR A 3 20.15 -6.44 -4.79
N PHE A 4 20.85 -6.12 -5.88
CA PHE A 4 20.37 -5.13 -6.83
C PHE A 4 19.09 -5.59 -7.51
N ASN A 5 19.03 -6.89 -7.85
CA ASN A 5 17.87 -7.44 -8.53
C ASN A 5 16.61 -7.36 -7.66
N ILE A 6 16.76 -7.63 -6.37
CA ILE A 6 15.61 -7.60 -5.46
C ILE A 6 15.17 -6.17 -5.19
N ILE A 7 16.12 -5.26 -5.06
CA ILE A 7 15.79 -3.83 -4.90
C ILE A 7 15.06 -3.35 -6.14
N LEU A 8 15.53 -3.76 -7.30
CA LEU A 8 14.88 -3.40 -8.55
C LEU A 8 13.46 -3.95 -8.63
N LEU A 9 13.29 -5.19 -8.21
CA LEU A 9 11.98 -5.83 -8.21
C LEU A 9 11.01 -5.10 -7.29
N VAL A 10 11.46 -4.70 -6.10
CA VAL A 10 10.63 -3.94 -5.18
C VAL A 10 10.27 -2.58 -5.77
N ALA A 11 11.25 -1.94 -6.41
CA ALA A 11 11.01 -0.65 -7.06
C ALA A 11 9.97 -0.78 -8.17
N LEU A 12 10.06 -1.84 -8.96
CA LEU A 12 9.09 -2.11 -10.02
C LEU A 12 7.69 -2.35 -9.45
N PHE A 13 7.63 -3.11 -8.36
CA PHE A 13 6.36 -3.36 -7.68
C PHE A 13 5.75 -2.04 -7.19
N PHE A 14 6.57 -1.19 -6.60
CA PHE A 14 6.13 0.12 -6.13
C PHE A 14 5.60 0.97 -7.27
N LEU A 15 6.33 1.02 -8.38
CA LEU A 15 5.91 1.77 -9.57
C LEU A 15 4.60 1.23 -10.13
N PHE A 16 4.47 -0.09 -10.18
CA PHE A 16 3.23 -0.70 -10.66
C PHE A 16 2.04 -0.31 -9.79
N SER A 17 2.23 -0.31 -8.48
CA SER A 17 1.18 0.09 -7.55
C SER A 17 0.80 1.55 -7.76
N MET A 18 1.79 2.42 -7.92
CA MET A 18 1.52 3.83 -8.16
C MET A 18 0.79 4.06 -9.48
N CYS A 19 1.17 3.31 -10.52
CA CYS A 19 0.46 3.39 -11.78
C CYS A 19 -0.99 2.94 -11.63
N GLY A 20 -1.22 1.89 -10.87
CA GLY A 20 -2.57 1.42 -10.60
C GLY A 20 -3.40 2.49 -9.91
N LEU A 21 -2.80 3.19 -8.97
CA LEU A 21 -3.47 4.30 -8.29
C LEU A 21 -3.82 5.42 -9.26
N MET A 22 -2.90 5.75 -10.14
CA MET A 22 -3.13 6.83 -11.09
C MET A 22 -4.19 6.49 -12.11
N PHE A 23 -4.23 5.25 -12.55
CA PHE A 23 -5.24 4.82 -13.52
C PHE A 23 -6.62 4.65 -12.91
N ASN A 24 -6.67 4.40 -11.61
CA ASN A 24 -7.93 4.17 -10.92
C ASN A 24 -8.43 5.45 -10.27
N TYR A 25 -8.83 6.40 -11.09
CA TYR A 25 -9.36 7.67 -10.62
C TYR A 25 -10.88 7.74 -10.70
N SER A 26 -11.54 6.60 -10.88
CA SER A 26 -12.98 6.57 -11.04
C SER A 26 -13.74 6.80 -9.73
N GLY A 27 -13.05 7.05 -8.65
CA GLY A 27 -13.67 7.35 -7.38
C GLY A 27 -13.88 6.17 -6.46
N ASN A 28 -13.33 5.03 -6.82
CA ASN A 28 -13.45 3.84 -6.00
C ASN A 28 -12.35 3.84 -4.94
N LEU A 29 -12.71 4.29 -3.75
CA LEU A 29 -11.76 4.41 -2.65
C LEU A 29 -11.19 3.08 -2.21
N PHE A 30 -11.96 2.01 -2.41
CA PHE A 30 -11.50 0.68 -2.03
C PHE A 30 -10.27 0.26 -2.82
N TYR A 31 -10.27 0.49 -4.13
CA TYR A 31 -9.10 0.19 -4.95
C TYR A 31 -7.91 1.07 -4.58
N PHE A 32 -8.19 2.32 -4.25
CA PHE A 32 -7.13 3.22 -3.79
C PHE A 32 -6.45 2.67 -2.55
N LEU A 33 -7.24 2.19 -1.59
CA LEU A 33 -6.70 1.60 -0.37
C LEU A 33 -5.86 0.36 -0.65
N ILE A 34 -6.32 -0.49 -1.54
CA ILE A 34 -5.61 -1.72 -1.88
C ILE A 34 -4.25 -1.40 -2.49
N PHE A 35 -4.21 -0.48 -3.43
CA PHE A 35 -2.95 -0.11 -4.07
C PHE A 35 -2.00 0.58 -3.10
N PHE A 36 -2.53 1.44 -2.23
CA PHE A 36 -1.72 2.09 -1.21
C PHE A 36 -1.10 1.05 -0.27
N GLU A 37 -1.89 0.07 0.14
CA GLU A 37 -1.42 -1.00 1.00
C GLU A 37 -0.32 -1.81 0.31
N SER A 38 -0.47 -2.06 -0.99
CA SER A 38 0.55 -2.76 -1.77
C SER A 38 1.87 -2.01 -1.75
N CYS A 39 1.82 -0.69 -1.87
CA CYS A 39 3.03 0.14 -1.81
C CYS A 39 3.72 0.01 -0.46
N MET A 40 2.95 0.03 0.61
CA MET A 40 3.51 -0.10 1.96
C MET A 40 4.15 -1.45 2.16
N LEU A 41 3.51 -2.51 1.67
CA LEU A 41 4.08 -3.86 1.76
C LEU A 41 5.40 -3.96 1.00
N GLY A 42 5.46 -3.35 -0.17
CA GLY A 42 6.71 -3.33 -0.94
C GLY A 42 7.84 -2.66 -0.19
N LEU A 43 7.56 -1.54 0.46
CA LEU A 43 8.56 -0.84 1.27
C LEU A 43 9.02 -1.67 2.45
N ILE A 44 8.09 -2.35 3.12
CA ILE A 44 8.43 -3.19 4.27
C ILE A 44 9.33 -4.33 3.83
N LEU A 45 9.03 -4.97 2.71
CA LEU A 45 9.86 -6.03 2.17
C LEU A 45 11.26 -5.52 1.86
N ASN A 46 11.35 -4.30 1.32
CA ASN A 46 12.64 -3.69 1.03
C ASN A 46 13.46 -3.49 2.29
N TYR A 47 12.84 -2.99 3.36
CA TYR A 47 13.54 -2.81 4.63
C TYR A 47 14.06 -4.12 5.20
N VAL A 48 13.22 -5.16 5.15
CA VAL A 48 13.61 -6.48 5.68
C VAL A 48 14.77 -7.02 4.86
N TYR A 49 14.72 -6.89 3.56
CA TYR A 49 15.77 -7.40 2.70
C TYR A 49 17.10 -6.68 2.94
N ILE A 50 17.05 -5.36 3.07
CA ILE A 50 18.26 -4.58 3.37
C ILE A 50 18.85 -5.00 4.71
N SER A 51 17.99 -5.27 5.69
CA SER A 51 18.44 -5.73 6.99
C SER A 51 19.20 -7.04 6.91
N ILE A 52 18.69 -7.96 6.12
CA ILE A 52 19.36 -9.26 5.93
C ILE A 52 20.71 -9.06 5.26
N LEU A 53 20.78 -8.19 4.27
CA LEU A 53 22.01 -7.97 3.51
C LEU A 53 23.09 -7.31 4.36
N LEU A 54 22.73 -6.28 5.12
CA LEU A 54 23.68 -5.53 5.91
C LEU A 54 23.95 -6.18 7.27
N ASP A 55 23.20 -7.22 7.61
CA ASP A 55 23.33 -7.89 8.88
C ASP A 55 23.06 -6.92 10.04
N ASP A 56 22.19 -5.96 9.84
CA ASP A 56 21.88 -4.94 10.81
C ASP A 56 20.44 -5.11 11.31
N PRO A 57 20.25 -5.42 12.60
CA PRO A 57 18.90 -5.64 13.13
C PRO A 57 18.04 -4.38 13.18
N ARG A 58 18.66 -3.20 13.05
CA ARG A 58 17.89 -1.95 13.13
C ARG A 58 16.87 -1.84 12.01
N CYS A 59 17.22 -2.30 10.83
CA CYS A 59 16.29 -2.24 9.69
C CYS A 59 15.09 -3.15 9.91
N ILE A 60 15.28 -4.27 10.60
CA ILE A 60 14.15 -5.15 10.93
C ILE A 60 13.21 -4.44 11.90
N VAL A 61 13.77 -3.74 12.89
CA VAL A 61 12.96 -2.97 13.83
C VAL A 61 12.17 -1.89 13.11
N TYR A 62 12.81 -1.17 12.20
CA TYR A 62 12.12 -0.16 11.41
C TYR A 62 11.03 -0.78 10.56
N GLY A 63 11.29 -1.95 9.98
CA GLY A 63 10.31 -2.67 9.20
C GLY A 63 9.09 -3.05 10.03
N LEU A 64 9.31 -3.49 11.26
CA LEU A 64 8.22 -3.83 12.16
C LEU A 64 7.39 -2.60 12.52
N ILE A 65 8.05 -1.47 12.77
CA ILE A 65 7.36 -0.22 13.07
C ILE A 65 6.52 0.19 11.86
N MET A 66 7.08 0.11 10.67
CA MET A 66 6.36 0.44 9.45
C MET A 66 5.17 -0.49 9.24
N PHE A 67 5.34 -1.76 9.57
CA PHE A 67 4.25 -2.73 9.47
C PHE A 67 3.10 -2.35 10.39
N ALA A 68 3.42 -1.97 11.63
CA ALA A 68 2.40 -1.54 12.58
C ALA A 68 1.68 -0.29 12.11
N VAL A 69 2.44 0.69 11.59
CA VAL A 69 1.86 1.92 11.07
C VAL A 69 0.95 1.62 9.88
N ALA A 70 1.39 0.75 8.99
CA ALA A 70 0.59 0.36 7.83
C ALA A 70 -0.72 -0.30 8.26
N ALA A 71 -0.67 -1.15 9.28
CA ALA A 71 -1.86 -1.81 9.79
C ALA A 71 -2.85 -0.80 10.36
N VAL A 72 -2.36 0.17 11.12
CA VAL A 72 -3.21 1.21 11.69
C VAL A 72 -3.83 2.07 10.59
N GLU A 73 -3.02 2.48 9.62
CA GLU A 73 -3.50 3.28 8.50
C GLU A 73 -4.55 2.53 7.71
N SER A 74 -4.32 1.25 7.47
CA SER A 74 -5.27 0.40 6.75
C SER A 74 -6.60 0.31 7.49
N ALA A 75 -6.56 0.12 8.81
CA ALA A 75 -7.77 0.05 9.62
C ALA A 75 -8.54 1.35 9.58
N ILE A 76 -7.85 2.47 9.73
CA ILE A 76 -8.48 3.79 9.69
C ILE A 76 -9.09 4.05 8.32
N GLY A 77 -8.34 3.73 7.26
CA GLY A 77 -8.81 3.93 5.91
C GLY A 77 -10.04 3.10 5.59
N LEU A 78 -10.05 1.86 6.03
CA LEU A 78 -11.20 0.99 5.83
C LEU A 78 -12.42 1.51 6.59
N SER A 79 -12.21 1.98 7.82
CA SER A 79 -13.29 2.57 8.61
C SER A 79 -13.86 3.80 7.93
N LEU A 80 -13.00 4.65 7.38
CA LEU A 80 -13.44 5.85 6.66
C LEU A 80 -14.22 5.50 5.40
N VAL A 81 -13.77 4.48 4.68
CA VAL A 81 -14.48 4.03 3.49
C VAL A 81 -15.86 3.51 3.85
N LEU A 82 -15.97 2.74 4.93
CA LEU A 82 -17.25 2.23 5.38
C LEU A 82 -18.18 3.35 5.80
N LEU A 83 -17.66 4.34 6.53
CA LEU A 83 -18.44 5.50 6.93
C LEU A 83 -18.92 6.29 5.72
N TYR A 84 -18.02 6.53 4.78
CA TYR A 84 -18.37 7.23 3.55
C TYR A 84 -19.43 6.49 2.78
N GLN A 85 -19.29 5.17 2.69
CA GLN A 85 -20.27 4.34 1.99
C GLN A 85 -21.63 4.38 2.67
N ARG A 86 -21.66 4.44 4.01
CA ARG A 86 -22.90 4.52 4.74
C ARG A 86 -23.60 5.86 4.55
N SER A 87 -22.84 6.94 4.64
CA SER A 87 -23.40 8.28 4.52
C SER A 87 -23.72 8.66 3.09
N SER A 88 -22.89 8.21 2.15
CA SER A 88 -23.04 8.54 0.73
C SER A 88 -23.01 7.29 -0.13
N GLY A 89 -23.53 6.19 0.41
CA GLY A 89 -23.48 4.90 -0.28
C GLY A 89 -24.08 4.92 -1.67
N HIS A 90 -25.15 5.68 -1.83
CA HIS A 90 -25.80 5.80 -3.13
C HIS A 90 -24.87 6.45 -4.15
N ILE A 91 -24.22 7.52 -3.75
CA ILE A 91 -23.29 8.24 -4.62
C ILE A 91 -22.08 7.37 -4.93
N PHE A 92 -21.55 6.71 -3.92
CA PHE A 92 -20.41 5.82 -4.10
C PHE A 92 -20.73 4.69 -5.07
N TYR A 93 -21.90 4.11 -4.91
CA TYR A 93 -22.36 3.04 -5.79
C TYR A 93 -22.52 3.53 -7.23
N THR A 94 -23.07 4.73 -7.38
CA THR A 94 -23.20 5.33 -8.70
C THR A 94 -21.86 5.54 -9.36
N TYR A 95 -20.88 6.04 -8.60
CA TYR A 95 -19.54 6.24 -9.12
C TYR A 95 -18.89 4.93 -9.56
N SER A 96 -19.07 3.88 -8.78
CA SER A 96 -18.47 2.61 -9.14
C SER A 96 -19.13 2.00 -10.37
N LEU A 97 -20.41 2.28 -10.58
CA LEU A 97 -21.09 1.84 -11.79
C LEU A 97 -20.67 2.64 -13.02
N ASP A 98 -20.52 3.94 -12.84
CA ASP A 98 -20.13 4.82 -13.93
C ASP A 98 -18.65 4.70 -14.27
N GLY A 99 -17.85 4.42 -13.27
CA GLY A 99 -16.43 4.31 -13.46
C GLY A 99 -15.95 3.00 -13.95
#